data_7356debd72247b6d9744e24ee6c21c13
#
_entry.id   7356debd72247b6d9744e24ee6c21c13
#
_cell.length_a   1.000
_cell.length_b   1.000
_cell.length_c   1.000
_cell.angle_alpha   90.00
_cell.angle_beta   90.00
_cell.angle_gamma   90.00
#
_symmetry.space_group_name_H-M   'P 1'
#
loop_
_entity.id
_entity.type
_entity.pdbx_description
1 polymer ?
#
loop_
_entity_poly.entity_id
_entity_poly.type
_entity_poly.pdbx_seq_one_letter_code
_entity_poly.pdbx_strand_id
1 'polypeptide(L)'
;VYPVVLSNDEELLRHLDTLAGKPVFKGVQAEWLDWKSGFSREALKRLDYILTDTMPFPGPDGRRMKLWEKPEGLGTAQEFMARYGDWHLQSIETMSMDILANGTWLPAAFAAEYDILWTEARVAKVVDALVKHGVALEISSGFSLPKLSWLRQAKAAGVKFTMGSNGR
;
A
#
# COMPACT_ATOMS: atom_id res chain seq x y z
N VAL A 1 -10.98 8.39 15.78
CA VAL A 1 -9.54 8.43 16.07
C VAL A 1 -8.88 8.98 14.81
N TYR A 2 -8.26 10.16 14.90
CA TYR A 2 -7.49 10.70 13.79
C TYR A 2 -6.18 9.92 13.68
N PRO A 3 -5.68 9.61 12.47
CA PRO A 3 -4.38 8.99 12.34
C PRO A 3 -3.30 9.91 12.93
N VAL A 4 -2.41 9.33 13.70
CA VAL A 4 -1.22 10.05 14.17
C VAL A 4 -0.28 10.17 12.97
N VAL A 5 -0.02 11.40 12.53
CA VAL A 5 0.97 11.67 11.48
C VAL A 5 2.32 11.87 12.16
N LEU A 6 3.31 11.09 11.74
CA LEU A 6 4.67 11.15 12.25
C LEU A 6 5.57 11.72 11.15
N SER A 7 6.40 12.70 11.49
CA SER A 7 7.24 13.41 10.52
C SER A 7 8.72 13.47 10.90
N ASN A 8 9.08 13.04 12.11
CA ASN A 8 10.45 13.06 12.61
C ASN A 8 10.68 11.97 13.68
N ASP A 9 11.94 11.80 14.06
CA ASP A 9 12.36 10.80 15.05
C ASP A 9 11.69 10.96 16.41
N GLU A 10 11.56 12.18 16.91
CA GLU A 10 10.99 12.43 18.21
C GLU A 10 9.54 11.94 18.29
N GLU A 11 8.75 12.24 17.27
CA GLU A 11 7.35 11.80 17.17
C GLU A 11 7.26 10.28 17.05
N LEU A 12 8.10 9.68 16.20
CA LEU A 12 8.14 8.22 16.03
C LEU A 12 8.51 7.53 17.33
N LEU A 13 9.59 7.96 18.00
CA LEU A 13 10.05 7.35 19.25
C LEU A 13 9.02 7.49 20.35
N ARG A 14 8.40 8.67 20.49
CA ARG A 14 7.30 8.90 21.46
C ARG A 14 6.12 7.97 21.17
N HIS A 15 5.75 7.79 19.92
CA HIS A 15 4.68 6.85 19.54
C HIS A 15 5.06 5.41 19.91
N LEU A 16 6.26 4.97 19.59
CA LEU A 16 6.74 3.62 19.94
C LEU A 16 6.80 3.37 21.44
N ASP A 17 7.13 4.39 22.22
CA ASP A 17 7.15 4.29 23.70
C ASP A 17 5.73 4.08 24.27
N THR A 18 4.67 4.59 23.62
CA THR A 18 3.28 4.29 24.02
C THR A 18 2.91 2.81 23.84
N LEU A 19 3.65 2.10 22.99
CA LEU A 19 3.47 0.67 22.70
C LEU A 19 4.41 -0.21 23.52
N ALA A 20 5.32 0.37 24.31
CA ALA A 20 6.28 -0.38 25.13
C ALA A 20 5.56 -1.31 26.12
N GLY A 21 6.02 -2.54 26.21
CA GLY A 21 5.44 -3.56 27.11
C GLY A 21 4.09 -4.13 26.66
N LYS A 22 3.52 -3.67 25.55
CA LYS A 22 2.29 -4.24 24.98
C LYS A 22 2.63 -5.40 24.05
N PRO A 23 1.83 -6.47 24.01
CA PRO A 23 2.03 -7.62 23.11
C PRO A 23 1.55 -7.29 21.69
N VAL A 24 2.14 -6.29 21.05
CA VAL A 24 1.79 -5.82 19.70
C VAL A 24 3.04 -5.60 18.85
N PHE A 25 2.93 -5.82 17.54
CA PHE A 25 3.95 -5.41 16.60
C PHE A 25 3.85 -3.89 16.36
N LYS A 26 5.01 -3.25 16.18
CA LYS A 26 5.13 -1.81 15.99
C LYS A 26 5.33 -1.51 14.53
N GLY A 27 4.36 -0.89 13.89
CA GLY A 27 4.42 -0.57 12.48
C GLY A 27 3.99 0.85 12.18
N VAL A 28 4.35 1.30 10.99
CA VAL A 28 3.88 2.58 10.43
C VAL A 28 3.33 2.35 9.03
N GLN A 29 2.38 3.20 8.62
CA GLN A 29 1.96 3.30 7.24
C GLN A 29 2.76 4.41 6.57
N ALA A 30 3.57 4.02 5.58
CA ALA A 30 4.30 4.95 4.73
C ALA A 30 3.42 5.36 3.53
N GLU A 31 3.39 6.64 3.21
CA GLU A 31 2.43 7.15 2.23
C GLU A 31 3.03 7.72 0.94
N TRP A 32 4.35 7.91 0.85
CA TRP A 32 4.99 8.49 -0.33
C TRP A 32 6.45 8.07 -0.46
N LEU A 33 7.05 8.30 -1.63
CA LEU A 33 8.41 7.84 -1.95
C LEU A 33 9.49 8.37 -1.00
N ASP A 34 9.35 9.59 -0.51
CA ASP A 34 10.30 10.27 0.38
C ASP A 34 10.02 10.10 1.87
N TRP A 35 9.11 9.21 2.23
CA TRP A 35 8.65 9.04 3.62
C TRP A 35 9.78 8.84 4.65
N LYS A 36 10.91 8.28 4.22
CA LYS A 36 12.07 8.06 5.10
C LYS A 36 12.84 9.32 5.42
N SER A 37 12.69 10.39 4.64
CA SER A 37 13.52 11.59 4.75
C SER A 37 13.41 12.31 6.10
N GLY A 38 12.31 12.10 6.82
CA GLY A 38 12.09 12.65 8.16
C GLY A 38 12.66 11.81 9.31
N PHE A 39 13.23 10.61 9.02
CA PHE A 39 13.59 9.65 10.05
C PHE A 39 15.04 9.17 9.93
N SER A 40 15.72 9.04 11.07
CA SER A 40 17.00 8.38 11.12
C SER A 40 16.88 6.87 10.90
N ARG A 41 17.97 6.27 10.43
CA ARG A 41 18.06 4.81 10.29
C ARG A 41 17.87 4.09 11.62
N GLU A 42 18.33 4.69 12.71
CA GLU A 42 18.24 4.16 14.07
C GLU A 42 16.80 4.13 14.56
N ALA A 43 16.02 5.18 14.32
CA ALA A 43 14.61 5.24 14.67
C ALA A 43 13.79 4.21 13.88
N LEU A 44 14.04 4.10 12.56
CA LEU A 44 13.36 3.15 11.69
C LEU A 44 13.63 1.68 12.06
N LYS A 45 14.80 1.35 12.58
CA LYS A 45 15.12 -0.02 13.06
C LYS A 45 14.27 -0.48 14.25
N ARG A 46 13.57 0.44 14.93
CA ARG A 46 12.67 0.09 16.03
C ARG A 46 11.29 -0.35 15.58
N LEU A 47 11.01 -0.25 14.27
CA LEU A 47 9.78 -0.77 13.67
C LEU A 47 9.91 -2.28 13.40
N ASP A 48 8.83 -3.00 13.64
CA ASP A 48 8.71 -4.42 13.31
C ASP A 48 8.26 -4.61 11.86
N TYR A 49 7.51 -3.66 11.27
CA TYR A 49 7.08 -3.67 9.87
C TYR A 49 6.70 -2.29 9.36
N ILE A 50 6.72 -2.16 8.05
CA ILE A 50 6.28 -0.99 7.29
C ILE A 50 5.16 -1.42 6.33
N LEU A 51 4.02 -0.78 6.48
CA LEU A 51 2.85 -0.96 5.62
C LEU A 51 2.77 0.22 4.67
N THR A 52 2.46 -0.05 3.42
CA THR A 52 2.27 1.00 2.41
C THR A 52 1.06 0.65 1.55
N ASP A 53 0.31 1.66 1.13
CA ASP A 53 -0.69 1.49 0.10
C ASP A 53 -0.37 2.31 -1.16
N THR A 54 -1.08 2.02 -2.25
CA THR A 54 -0.89 2.69 -3.54
C THR A 54 -1.97 3.75 -3.83
N MET A 55 -2.82 4.03 -2.87
CA MET A 55 -3.88 5.04 -3.00
C MET A 55 -3.37 6.49 -3.05
N PRO A 56 -2.26 6.86 -2.38
CA PRO A 56 -1.48 8.04 -2.78
C PRO A 56 -0.83 7.76 -4.14
N PHE A 57 -1.14 8.57 -5.14
CA PHE A 57 -0.83 8.29 -6.54
C PHE A 57 -0.20 9.51 -7.23
N PRO A 58 0.77 9.33 -8.16
CA PRO A 58 1.33 10.45 -8.91
C PRO A 58 0.32 11.08 -9.84
N GLY A 59 0.02 12.37 -9.64
CA GLY A 59 -0.78 13.15 -10.56
C GLY A 59 -0.06 13.44 -11.88
N PRO A 60 -0.74 14.07 -12.84
CA PRO A 60 -0.13 14.45 -14.12
C PRO A 60 1.08 15.40 -13.98
N ASP A 61 1.12 16.16 -12.91
CA ASP A 61 2.22 17.07 -12.54
C ASP A 61 3.29 16.44 -11.65
N GLY A 62 3.18 15.12 -11.41
CA GLY A 62 4.06 14.35 -10.52
C GLY A 62 3.81 14.57 -9.03
N ARG A 63 2.88 15.44 -8.66
CA ARG A 63 2.52 15.65 -7.25
C ARG A 63 1.64 14.53 -6.73
N ARG A 64 1.71 14.32 -5.41
CA ARG A 64 0.88 13.36 -4.71
C ARG A 64 -0.60 13.70 -4.83
N MET A 65 -1.37 12.79 -5.41
CA MET A 65 -2.82 12.82 -5.54
C MET A 65 -3.42 11.76 -4.61
N LYS A 66 -4.55 12.05 -4.00
CA LYS A 66 -5.26 11.13 -3.12
C LYS A 66 -6.44 10.51 -3.87
N LEU A 67 -6.31 9.27 -4.29
CA LEU A 67 -7.32 8.61 -5.12
C LEU A 67 -8.70 8.49 -4.43
N TRP A 68 -8.76 8.48 -3.10
CA TRP A 68 -10.01 8.41 -2.33
C TRP A 68 -10.79 9.74 -2.28
N GLU A 69 -10.16 10.87 -2.65
CA GLU A 69 -10.79 12.19 -2.69
C GLU A 69 -11.47 12.50 -4.05
N LYS A 70 -11.68 11.49 -4.89
CA LYS A 70 -12.27 11.60 -6.23
C LYS A 70 -11.54 12.63 -7.11
N PRO A 71 -10.24 12.47 -7.32
CA PRO A 71 -9.45 13.43 -8.08
C PRO A 71 -9.88 13.47 -9.55
N GLU A 72 -9.67 14.62 -10.16
CA GLU A 72 -9.80 14.82 -11.61
C GLU A 72 -8.52 14.39 -12.35
N GLY A 73 -8.58 14.26 -13.67
CA GLY A 73 -7.39 14.00 -14.50
C GLY A 73 -6.86 12.56 -14.46
N LEU A 74 -7.71 11.60 -14.06
CA LEU A 74 -7.31 10.18 -14.07
C LEU A 74 -7.14 9.63 -15.50
N GLY A 75 -7.77 10.24 -16.50
CA GLY A 75 -7.81 9.73 -17.87
C GLY A 75 -8.84 8.62 -18.05
N THR A 76 -8.72 7.85 -19.10
CA THR A 76 -9.51 6.65 -19.33
C THR A 76 -9.13 5.54 -18.31
N ALA A 77 -10.02 4.58 -18.10
CA ALA A 77 -9.76 3.45 -17.23
C ALA A 77 -8.48 2.68 -17.60
N GLN A 78 -8.20 2.54 -18.90
CA GLN A 78 -7.02 1.82 -19.38
C GLN A 78 -5.72 2.61 -19.17
N GLU A 79 -5.73 3.93 -19.40
CA GLU A 79 -4.60 4.82 -19.12
C GLU A 79 -4.30 4.87 -17.61
N PHE A 80 -5.35 4.98 -16.79
CA PHE A 80 -5.22 4.90 -15.34
C PHE A 80 -4.56 3.58 -14.92
N MET A 81 -5.08 2.45 -15.38
CA MET A 81 -4.55 1.14 -14.99
C MET A 81 -3.12 0.88 -15.46
N ALA A 82 -2.70 1.44 -16.58
CA ALA A 82 -1.30 1.37 -17.01
C ALA A 82 -0.40 2.09 -15.99
N ARG A 83 -0.69 3.36 -15.69
CA ARG A 83 0.06 4.15 -14.69
C ARG A 83 -0.03 3.57 -13.28
N TYR A 84 -1.21 3.03 -12.91
CA TYR A 84 -1.43 2.46 -11.59
C TYR A 84 -0.65 1.15 -11.39
N GLY A 85 -0.55 0.33 -12.43
CA GLY A 85 0.34 -0.84 -12.43
C GLY A 85 1.81 -0.44 -12.26
N ASP A 86 2.28 0.54 -13.03
CA ASP A 86 3.66 1.04 -12.92
C ASP A 86 3.94 1.63 -11.53
N TRP A 87 2.97 2.33 -10.94
CA TRP A 87 3.07 2.86 -9.59
C TRP A 87 3.18 1.77 -8.52
N HIS A 88 2.44 0.66 -8.68
CA HIS A 88 2.60 -0.51 -7.81
C HIS A 88 4.03 -1.05 -7.86
N LEU A 89 4.56 -1.27 -9.06
CA LEU A 89 5.91 -1.79 -9.22
C LEU A 89 6.95 -0.85 -8.62
N GLN A 90 6.86 0.45 -8.92
CA GLN A 90 7.74 1.45 -8.34
C GLN A 90 7.66 1.49 -6.82
N SER A 91 6.46 1.48 -6.25
CA SER A 91 6.27 1.52 -4.79
C SER A 91 6.85 0.29 -4.11
N ILE A 92 6.58 -0.91 -4.63
CA ILE A 92 7.12 -2.17 -4.10
C ILE A 92 8.66 -2.16 -4.16
N GLU A 93 9.24 -1.66 -5.25
CA GLU A 93 10.68 -1.65 -5.44
C GLU A 93 11.40 -0.62 -4.55
N THR A 94 10.80 0.55 -4.33
CA THR A 94 11.53 1.70 -3.75
C THR A 94 11.13 2.07 -2.32
N MET A 95 9.89 1.78 -1.89
CA MET A 95 9.40 2.24 -0.59
C MET A 95 9.82 1.37 0.61
N SER A 96 10.49 0.24 0.37
CA SER A 96 10.94 -0.69 1.43
C SER A 96 9.81 -1.10 2.38
N MET A 97 8.70 -1.54 1.82
CA MET A 97 7.54 -2.01 2.55
C MET A 97 7.64 -3.50 2.88
N ASP A 98 7.01 -3.91 3.97
CA ASP A 98 6.79 -5.31 4.32
C ASP A 98 5.39 -5.79 3.90
N ILE A 99 4.44 -4.86 3.85
CA ILE A 99 3.03 -5.14 3.55
C ILE A 99 2.50 -4.13 2.53
N LEU A 100 1.94 -4.63 1.42
CA LEU A 100 1.13 -3.83 0.50
C LEU A 100 -0.32 -3.87 0.97
N ALA A 101 -0.80 -2.76 1.53
CA ALA A 101 -2.18 -2.58 1.94
C ALA A 101 -3.03 -2.03 0.80
N ASN A 102 -4.31 -2.36 0.82
CA ASN A 102 -5.29 -1.87 -0.15
C ASN A 102 -4.86 -2.01 -1.63
N GLY A 103 -3.88 -2.86 -1.92
CA GLY A 103 -3.14 -2.92 -3.19
C GLY A 103 -3.97 -3.24 -4.44
N THR A 104 -5.24 -3.56 -4.29
CA THR A 104 -6.13 -3.82 -5.43
C THR A 104 -7.32 -2.87 -5.49
N TRP A 105 -7.35 -1.89 -4.60
CA TRP A 105 -8.41 -0.90 -4.55
C TRP A 105 -8.45 -0.03 -5.83
N LEU A 106 -9.65 0.32 -6.29
CA LEU A 106 -9.83 1.21 -7.43
C LEU A 106 -10.67 2.43 -7.01
N PRO A 107 -10.40 3.62 -7.60
CA PRO A 107 -11.25 4.79 -7.44
C PRO A 107 -12.69 4.51 -7.84
N ALA A 108 -13.63 5.22 -7.22
CA ALA A 108 -15.07 5.04 -7.48
C ALA A 108 -15.45 5.13 -8.97
N ALA A 109 -14.71 5.96 -9.74
CA ALA A 109 -14.90 6.08 -11.19
C ALA A 109 -14.69 4.76 -11.96
N PHE A 110 -13.87 3.85 -11.42
CA PHE A 110 -13.47 2.61 -12.10
C PHE A 110 -13.83 1.34 -11.29
N ALA A 111 -14.36 1.49 -10.07
CA ALA A 111 -14.61 0.36 -9.19
C ALA A 111 -15.59 -0.68 -9.75
N ALA A 112 -16.57 -0.24 -10.56
CA ALA A 112 -17.53 -1.14 -11.21
C ALA A 112 -16.87 -2.06 -12.26
N GLU A 113 -15.73 -1.66 -12.81
CA GLU A 113 -14.99 -2.41 -13.83
C GLU A 113 -13.85 -3.26 -13.25
N TYR A 114 -13.83 -3.48 -11.94
CA TYR A 114 -12.72 -4.12 -11.22
C TYR A 114 -12.19 -5.38 -11.91
N ASP A 115 -13.08 -6.32 -12.26
CA ASP A 115 -12.67 -7.61 -12.84
C ASP A 115 -12.16 -7.49 -14.28
N ILE A 116 -12.59 -6.45 -15.01
CA ILE A 116 -12.12 -6.15 -16.35
C ILE A 116 -10.76 -5.44 -16.31
N LEU A 117 -10.60 -4.56 -15.36
CA LEU A 117 -9.40 -3.72 -15.22
C LEU A 117 -8.22 -4.48 -14.61
N TRP A 118 -8.47 -5.29 -13.60
CA TRP A 118 -7.47 -6.19 -13.03
C TRP A 118 -7.39 -7.49 -13.85
N THR A 119 -6.87 -7.37 -15.09
CA THR A 119 -6.61 -8.54 -15.92
C THR A 119 -5.58 -9.48 -15.30
N GLU A 120 -5.62 -10.76 -15.66
CA GLU A 120 -4.66 -11.75 -15.16
C GLU A 120 -3.20 -11.31 -15.37
N ALA A 121 -2.90 -10.71 -16.52
CA ALA A 121 -1.55 -10.21 -16.82
C ALA A 121 -1.12 -9.04 -15.92
N ARG A 122 -2.05 -8.13 -15.54
CA ARG A 122 -1.74 -7.04 -14.59
C ARG A 122 -1.53 -7.57 -13.18
N VAL A 123 -2.39 -8.51 -12.78
CA VAL A 123 -2.25 -9.18 -11.49
C VAL A 123 -0.90 -9.89 -11.40
N ALA A 124 -0.53 -10.66 -12.43
CA ALA A 124 0.74 -11.38 -12.48
C ALA A 124 1.94 -10.45 -12.25
N LYS A 125 2.00 -9.30 -12.93
CA LYS A 125 3.11 -8.33 -12.76
C LYS A 125 3.27 -7.86 -11.32
N VAL A 126 2.17 -7.51 -10.65
CA VAL A 126 2.22 -7.06 -9.25
C VAL A 126 2.58 -8.21 -8.33
N VAL A 127 2.01 -9.39 -8.54
CA VAL A 127 2.30 -10.59 -7.76
C VAL A 127 3.78 -10.99 -7.88
N ASP A 128 4.36 -10.94 -9.07
CA ASP A 128 5.79 -11.22 -9.30
C ASP A 128 6.68 -10.23 -8.54
N ALA A 129 6.30 -8.94 -8.51
CA ALA A 129 7.01 -7.94 -7.72
C ALA A 129 6.90 -8.20 -6.22
N LEU A 130 5.72 -8.56 -5.71
CA LEU A 130 5.54 -8.92 -4.30
C LEU A 130 6.43 -10.11 -3.91
N VAL A 131 6.47 -11.15 -4.73
CA VAL A 131 7.34 -12.34 -4.50
C VAL A 131 8.81 -11.94 -4.53
N LYS A 132 9.23 -11.21 -5.57
CA LYS A 132 10.63 -10.78 -5.75
C LYS A 132 11.14 -9.98 -4.56
N HIS A 133 10.31 -9.11 -3.97
CA HIS A 133 10.69 -8.23 -2.88
C HIS A 133 10.28 -8.75 -1.50
N GLY A 134 9.63 -9.92 -1.42
CA GLY A 134 9.20 -10.54 -0.15
C GLY A 134 8.08 -9.78 0.56
N VAL A 135 7.29 -8.98 -0.18
CA VAL A 135 6.22 -8.16 0.35
C VAL A 135 4.94 -8.97 0.52
N ALA A 136 4.30 -8.87 1.68
CA ALA A 136 3.01 -9.50 1.94
C ALA A 136 1.86 -8.66 1.36
N LEU A 137 0.77 -9.32 0.97
CA LEU A 137 -0.44 -8.67 0.49
C LEU A 137 -1.51 -8.62 1.60
N GLU A 138 -2.05 -7.43 1.87
CA GLU A 138 -3.14 -7.29 2.83
C GLU A 138 -4.47 -7.81 2.26
N ILE A 139 -5.18 -8.58 3.06
CA ILE A 139 -6.60 -8.89 2.87
C ILE A 139 -7.39 -7.94 3.76
N SER A 140 -8.03 -6.96 3.13
CA SER A 140 -8.79 -5.92 3.83
C SER A 140 -10.25 -6.30 3.97
N SER A 141 -10.72 -6.50 5.20
CA SER A 141 -12.15 -6.73 5.48
C SER A 141 -12.97 -5.47 5.23
N GLY A 142 -12.39 -4.28 5.48
CA GLY A 142 -13.08 -3.02 5.30
C GLY A 142 -13.50 -2.73 3.86
N PHE A 143 -12.73 -3.22 2.88
CA PHE A 143 -13.02 -3.07 1.45
C PHE A 143 -13.47 -4.38 0.78
N SER A 144 -13.38 -5.52 1.48
CA SER A 144 -13.59 -6.86 0.90
C SER A 144 -12.67 -7.11 -0.31
N LEU A 145 -11.42 -6.72 -0.19
CA LEU A 145 -10.37 -6.81 -1.21
C LEU A 145 -9.11 -7.46 -0.64
N PRO A 146 -8.28 -8.10 -1.48
CA PRO A 146 -8.47 -8.41 -2.91
C PRO A 146 -9.61 -9.38 -3.18
N LYS A 147 -10.14 -9.39 -4.41
CA LYS A 147 -11.10 -10.40 -4.83
C LYS A 147 -10.43 -11.78 -4.96
N LEU A 148 -11.24 -12.83 -4.95
CA LEU A 148 -10.77 -14.22 -4.90
C LEU A 148 -9.83 -14.61 -6.05
N SER A 149 -10.03 -14.04 -7.26
CA SER A 149 -9.13 -14.23 -8.41
C SER A 149 -7.70 -13.81 -8.09
N TRP A 150 -7.54 -12.64 -7.51
CA TRP A 150 -6.27 -12.12 -7.04
C TRP A 150 -5.62 -13.00 -5.97
N LEU A 151 -6.41 -13.38 -4.95
CA LEU A 151 -5.91 -14.21 -3.84
C LEU A 151 -5.42 -15.57 -4.31
N ARG A 152 -6.11 -16.19 -5.26
CA ARG A 152 -5.69 -17.47 -5.86
C ARG A 152 -4.36 -17.35 -6.58
N GLN A 153 -4.20 -16.31 -7.40
CA GLN A 153 -2.97 -16.09 -8.15
C GLN A 153 -1.80 -15.76 -7.22
N ALA A 154 -1.99 -14.85 -6.27
CA ALA A 154 -0.97 -14.49 -5.28
C ALA A 154 -0.55 -15.70 -4.42
N LYS A 155 -1.53 -16.52 -3.97
CA LYS A 155 -1.24 -17.73 -3.20
C LYS A 155 -0.46 -18.76 -4.03
N ALA A 156 -0.84 -18.97 -5.28
CA ALA A 156 -0.14 -19.91 -6.16
C ALA A 156 1.33 -19.50 -6.40
N ALA A 157 1.61 -18.20 -6.42
CA ALA A 157 2.96 -17.65 -6.54
C ALA A 157 3.75 -17.63 -5.21
N GLY A 158 3.12 -17.95 -4.08
CA GLY A 158 3.80 -18.00 -2.77
C GLY A 158 3.80 -16.67 -2.00
N VAL A 159 2.98 -15.68 -2.40
CA VAL A 159 2.82 -14.43 -1.66
C VAL A 159 2.26 -14.72 -0.26
N LYS A 160 2.82 -14.09 0.76
CA LYS A 160 2.29 -14.10 2.13
C LYS A 160 1.13 -13.14 2.26
N PHE A 161 0.24 -13.40 3.22
CA PHE A 161 -0.91 -12.55 3.45
C PHE A 161 -0.93 -12.02 4.88
N THR A 162 -1.47 -10.80 5.03
CA THR A 162 -1.86 -10.21 6.31
C THR A 162 -3.35 -9.90 6.30
N MET A 163 -3.95 -9.68 7.47
CA MET A 163 -5.35 -9.31 7.62
C MET A 163 -5.42 -7.88 8.15
N GLY A 164 -6.27 -7.07 7.51
CA GLY A 164 -6.53 -5.69 7.93
C GLY A 164 -8.01 -5.36 7.92
N SER A 165 -8.41 -4.42 8.77
CA SER A 165 -9.79 -3.92 8.85
C SER A 165 -9.93 -2.50 8.32
N ASN A 166 -8.84 -1.86 7.98
CA ASN A 166 -8.77 -0.45 7.63
C ASN A 166 -9.35 0.47 8.73
N GLY A 167 -9.16 0.06 10.00
CA GLY A 167 -9.62 0.81 11.17
C GLY A 167 -11.15 0.77 11.41
N ARG A 168 -11.86 -0.19 10.82
CA ARG A 168 -13.32 -0.34 10.93
C ARG A 168 -13.68 -1.58 11.71
#